data_7add4560ebe330cb4247e8ec73ca3ffc
#
_entry.id   7add4560ebe330cb4247e8ec73ca3ffc
#
_cell.length_a   1.000
_cell.length_b   1.000
_cell.length_c   1.000
_cell.angle_alpha   90.00
_cell.angle_beta   90.00
_cell.angle_gamma   90.00
#
_symmetry.space_group_name_H-M   'P 1'
#
loop_
_entity.id
_entity.type
_entity.pdbx_description
1 polymer ?
#
loop_
_entity_poly.entity_id
_entity_poly.type
_entity_poly.pdbx_seq_one_letter_code
_entity_poly.pdbx_strand_id
1 'polypeptide(L)'
;MLNPDKYKNVRRPEIIRECTACKTRGGCMTDLVCHTAPLENAISILKCGSLLSAVNARKLPDTVLQKEDRSAANDPTDFFHYVMFSWGNCQAGDRLVMERKLGRSPSSDEMSAGFTPGVRFYFKYDDLDKHPQAIHDGFLPIKVKDEVKLADYVYMIVVPFE
;
A
#
# COMPACT_ATOMS: atom_id res chain seq x y z
N MET A 1 -13.06 8.67 14.33
CA MET A 1 -13.16 8.84 12.87
C MET A 1 -12.35 10.06 12.48
N LEU A 2 -11.29 9.91 11.68
CA LEU A 2 -10.51 11.05 11.18
C LEU A 2 -11.41 11.87 10.24
N ASN A 3 -11.48 13.18 10.44
CA ASN A 3 -12.27 14.04 9.57
C ASN A 3 -11.55 14.19 8.22
N PRO A 4 -12.07 13.63 7.12
CA PRO A 4 -11.39 13.65 5.81
C PRO A 4 -11.21 15.09 5.29
N ASP A 5 -12.08 16.02 5.68
CA ASP A 5 -11.99 17.41 5.23
C ASP A 5 -10.79 18.15 5.82
N LYS A 6 -10.30 17.71 6.99
CA LYS A 6 -9.12 18.29 7.64
C LYS A 6 -7.84 18.05 6.84
N TYR A 7 -7.83 17.05 5.95
CA TYR A 7 -6.61 16.54 5.32
C TYR A 7 -6.63 16.67 3.78
N LYS A 8 -7.63 17.32 3.20
CA LYS A 8 -7.75 17.56 1.74
C LYS A 8 -6.54 18.21 1.09
N ASN A 9 -5.67 18.83 1.90
CA ASN A 9 -4.49 19.56 1.42
C ASN A 9 -3.17 18.99 1.94
N VAL A 10 -3.16 17.78 2.49
CA VAL A 10 -1.90 17.14 2.89
C VAL A 10 -1.15 16.73 1.63
N ARG A 11 -0.17 17.55 1.25
CA ARG A 11 0.71 17.30 0.12
C ARG A 11 1.87 16.42 0.56
N ARG A 12 2.42 15.66 -0.40
CA ARG A 12 3.68 14.92 -0.16
C ARG A 12 4.77 15.88 0.33
N PRO A 13 5.60 15.46 1.29
CA PRO A 13 6.70 16.27 1.80
C PRO A 13 7.68 16.61 0.68
N GLU A 14 7.96 17.89 0.45
CA GLU A 14 8.96 18.35 -0.56
C GLU A 14 10.39 17.91 -0.22
N ILE A 15 10.67 17.69 1.06
CA ILE A 15 11.99 17.37 1.63
C ILE A 15 12.58 16.05 1.06
N ILE A 16 11.78 15.19 0.49
CA ILE A 16 12.21 13.85 0.09
C ILE A 16 12.77 13.81 -1.34
N ARG A 17 12.71 14.88 -2.10
CA ARG A 17 13.25 14.96 -3.46
C ARG A 17 14.78 14.83 -3.53
N GLU A 18 15.49 15.05 -2.44
CA GLU A 18 16.96 14.98 -2.35
C GLU A 18 17.49 13.70 -1.70
N CYS A 19 16.65 12.71 -1.46
CA CYS A 19 17.06 11.46 -0.84
C CYS A 19 18.10 10.71 -1.68
N THR A 20 19.33 10.54 -1.14
CA THR A 20 20.43 9.82 -1.81
C THR A 20 20.08 8.38 -2.14
N ALA A 21 19.23 7.73 -1.34
CA ALA A 21 18.76 6.37 -1.59
C ALA A 21 17.94 6.24 -2.89
N CYS A 22 17.29 7.31 -3.35
CA CYS A 22 16.54 7.31 -4.59
C CYS A 22 17.43 7.48 -5.82
N LYS A 23 18.58 8.15 -5.69
CA LYS A 23 19.55 8.35 -6.78
C LYS A 23 20.13 7.02 -7.27
N THR A 24 20.36 6.07 -6.36
CA THR A 24 20.89 4.75 -6.69
C THR A 24 19.87 3.82 -7.37
N ARG A 25 18.58 4.14 -7.29
CA ARG A 25 17.50 3.36 -7.88
C ARG A 25 16.95 3.93 -9.20
N GLY A 26 17.59 4.96 -9.73
CA GLY A 26 17.20 5.55 -11.03
C GLY A 26 15.97 6.46 -10.99
N GLY A 27 15.50 6.87 -9.81
CA GLY A 27 14.35 7.77 -9.69
C GLY A 27 13.91 8.01 -8.25
N CYS A 28 13.12 9.07 -8.05
CA CYS A 28 12.59 9.40 -6.74
C CYS A 28 11.37 8.53 -6.40
N MET A 29 11.52 7.62 -5.43
CA MET A 29 10.42 6.76 -4.98
C MET A 29 9.30 7.52 -4.23
N THR A 30 9.50 8.81 -3.96
CA THR A 30 8.49 9.65 -3.29
C THR A 30 7.43 10.21 -4.25
N ASP A 31 7.67 10.12 -5.57
CA ASP A 31 6.66 10.41 -6.57
C ASP A 31 5.74 9.19 -6.82
N LEU A 32 6.08 8.09 -6.17
CA LEU A 32 5.35 6.84 -6.25
C LEU A 32 4.68 6.52 -4.92
N VAL A 33 3.55 5.86 -5.02
CA VAL A 33 2.92 5.15 -3.92
C VAL A 33 2.94 3.66 -4.19
N CYS A 34 2.88 2.85 -3.14
CA CYS A 34 3.10 1.42 -3.22
C CYS A 34 2.02 0.65 -2.46
N HIS A 35 1.54 -0.42 -3.07
CA HIS A 35 0.79 -1.48 -2.41
C HIS A 35 1.65 -2.75 -2.40
N THR A 36 1.86 -3.34 -1.21
CA THR A 36 2.66 -4.57 -1.06
C THR A 36 1.73 -5.75 -0.77
N ALA A 37 1.92 -6.85 -1.47
CA ALA A 37 1.13 -8.07 -1.30
C ALA A 37 2.03 -9.30 -1.18
N PRO A 38 1.65 -10.33 -0.39
CA PRO A 38 2.26 -11.66 -0.46
C PRO A 38 2.19 -12.22 -1.88
N LEU A 39 3.12 -13.12 -2.23
CA LEU A 39 3.23 -13.64 -3.60
C LEU A 39 1.92 -14.26 -4.12
N GLU A 40 1.25 -15.07 -3.31
CA GLU A 40 -0.03 -15.69 -3.67
C GLU A 40 -1.14 -14.67 -3.95
N ASN A 41 -1.18 -13.60 -3.14
CA ASN A 41 -2.12 -12.50 -3.36
C ASN A 41 -1.75 -11.71 -4.62
N ALA A 42 -0.46 -11.48 -4.87
CA ALA A 42 0.01 -10.79 -6.06
C ALA A 42 -0.36 -11.55 -7.34
N ILE A 43 -0.25 -12.88 -7.35
CA ILE A 43 -0.71 -13.72 -8.46
C ILE A 43 -2.22 -13.54 -8.69
N SER A 44 -3.00 -13.51 -7.63
CA SER A 44 -4.46 -13.30 -7.71
C SER A 44 -4.80 -11.90 -8.24
N ILE A 45 -4.09 -10.87 -7.79
CA ILE A 45 -4.20 -9.49 -8.27
C ILE A 45 -3.90 -9.40 -9.76
N LEU A 46 -2.82 -10.03 -10.21
CA LEU A 46 -2.43 -10.04 -11.63
C LEU A 46 -3.46 -10.77 -12.50
N LYS A 47 -4.01 -11.88 -12.03
CA LYS A 47 -5.07 -12.63 -12.73
C LYS A 47 -6.38 -11.84 -12.80
N CYS A 48 -6.72 -11.12 -11.73
CA CYS A 48 -7.90 -10.26 -11.66
C CYS A 48 -7.72 -8.98 -12.50
N GLY A 49 -6.47 -8.52 -12.67
CA GLY A 49 -6.15 -7.25 -13.33
C GLY A 49 -6.41 -6.01 -12.46
N SER A 50 -6.69 -6.20 -11.18
CA SER A 50 -7.07 -5.11 -10.26
C SER A 50 -6.57 -5.36 -8.85
N LEU A 51 -6.22 -4.28 -8.15
CA LEU A 51 -6.22 -4.25 -6.69
C LEU A 51 -7.65 -4.05 -6.20
N LEU A 52 -8.11 -4.92 -5.34
CA LEU A 52 -9.43 -4.84 -4.72
C LEU A 52 -9.28 -4.48 -3.23
N SER A 53 -10.25 -3.73 -2.71
CA SER A 53 -10.40 -3.58 -1.26
C SER A 53 -10.57 -4.95 -0.59
N ALA A 54 -10.25 -5.05 0.69
CA ALA A 54 -10.34 -6.34 1.40
C ALA A 54 -11.76 -6.90 1.39
N VAL A 55 -12.76 -6.05 1.54
CA VAL A 55 -14.18 -6.45 1.45
C VAL A 55 -14.49 -7.07 0.08
N ASN A 56 -14.06 -6.43 -1.00
CA ASN A 56 -14.33 -6.92 -2.35
C ASN A 56 -13.49 -8.16 -2.71
N ALA A 57 -12.24 -8.21 -2.28
CA ALA A 57 -11.36 -9.35 -2.54
C ALA A 57 -11.81 -10.61 -1.81
N ARG A 58 -12.25 -10.48 -0.57
CA ARG A 58 -12.64 -11.62 0.28
C ARG A 58 -14.13 -11.89 0.32
N LYS A 59 -14.96 -10.96 -0.16
CA LYS A 59 -16.42 -11.02 -0.10
C LYS A 59 -16.96 -11.24 1.32
N LEU A 60 -16.29 -10.59 2.29
CA LEU A 60 -16.64 -10.65 3.71
C LEU A 60 -16.93 -9.24 4.23
N PRO A 61 -17.85 -9.09 5.20
CA PRO A 61 -18.08 -7.81 5.85
C PRO A 61 -16.84 -7.31 6.59
N ASP A 62 -16.67 -5.99 6.67
CA ASP A 62 -15.60 -5.31 7.40
C ASP A 62 -15.47 -5.76 8.86
N THR A 63 -16.61 -5.95 9.53
CA THR A 63 -16.67 -6.42 10.92
C THR A 63 -16.09 -7.84 11.13
N VAL A 64 -16.14 -8.69 10.11
CA VAL A 64 -15.52 -10.01 10.11
C VAL A 64 -14.03 -9.89 9.85
N LEU A 65 -13.64 -9.09 8.84
CA LEU A 65 -12.25 -8.85 8.48
C LEU A 65 -11.45 -8.25 9.63
N GLN A 66 -12.03 -7.29 10.37
CA GLN A 66 -11.38 -6.66 11.50
C GLN A 66 -11.05 -7.64 12.64
N LYS A 67 -11.90 -8.66 12.84
CA LYS A 67 -11.64 -9.70 13.84
C LYS A 67 -10.56 -10.70 13.44
N GLU A 68 -10.42 -10.94 12.14
CA GLU A 68 -9.46 -11.90 11.61
C GLU A 68 -8.04 -11.31 11.45
N ASP A 69 -7.93 -10.01 11.17
CA ASP A 69 -6.65 -9.35 10.94
C ASP A 69 -6.17 -8.63 12.21
N ARG A 70 -5.23 -9.26 12.93
CA ARG A 70 -4.66 -8.70 14.16
C ARG A 70 -3.90 -7.40 13.93
N SER A 71 -3.31 -7.22 12.76
CA SER A 71 -2.57 -6.00 12.41
C SER A 71 -3.49 -4.82 12.18
N ALA A 72 -4.75 -5.08 11.82
CA ALA A 72 -5.78 -4.09 11.56
C ALA A 72 -6.72 -3.83 12.76
N ALA A 73 -6.44 -4.42 13.93
CA ALA A 73 -7.33 -4.28 15.10
C ALA A 73 -7.53 -2.84 15.58
N ASN A 74 -6.57 -1.96 15.29
CA ASN A 74 -6.62 -0.53 15.62
C ASN A 74 -6.93 0.36 14.41
N ASP A 75 -7.10 -0.21 13.23
CA ASP A 75 -7.44 0.56 12.04
C ASP A 75 -8.92 0.97 12.07
N PRO A 76 -9.27 2.12 11.49
CA PRO A 76 -10.66 2.47 11.26
C PRO A 76 -11.38 1.37 10.47
N THR A 77 -12.61 1.03 10.87
CA THR A 77 -13.39 -0.05 10.23
C THR A 77 -13.64 0.15 8.74
N ASP A 78 -13.66 1.40 8.29
CA ASP A 78 -13.85 1.75 6.89
C ASP A 78 -12.62 1.45 6.01
N PHE A 79 -11.44 1.20 6.59
CA PHE A 79 -10.22 0.90 5.83
C PHE A 79 -10.36 -0.35 4.95
N PHE A 80 -11.17 -1.33 5.37
CA PHE A 80 -11.41 -2.54 4.58
C PHE A 80 -12.17 -2.31 3.26
N HIS A 81 -12.78 -1.13 3.09
CA HIS A 81 -13.43 -0.70 1.86
C HIS A 81 -12.49 0.00 0.88
N TYR A 82 -11.22 0.16 1.24
CA TYR A 82 -10.24 0.89 0.42
C TYR A 82 -9.06 0.01 0.05
N VAL A 83 -8.49 0.29 -1.11
CA VAL A 83 -7.13 -0.08 -1.46
C VAL A 83 -6.22 0.99 -0.86
N MET A 84 -5.34 0.58 0.05
CA MET A 84 -4.46 1.48 0.78
C MET A 84 -3.06 1.48 0.19
N PHE A 85 -2.45 2.67 0.16
CA PHE A 85 -1.11 2.85 -0.36
C PHE A 85 -0.21 3.50 0.68
N SER A 86 1.05 3.10 0.69
CA SER A 86 2.13 3.79 1.40
C SER A 86 3.01 4.55 0.40
N TRP A 87 3.84 5.48 0.89
CA TRP A 87 4.86 6.08 0.04
C TRP A 87 5.84 5.00 -0.47
N GLY A 88 6.32 5.16 -1.70
CA GLY A 88 7.16 4.16 -2.37
C GLY A 88 8.47 3.84 -1.66
N ASN A 89 8.96 4.73 -0.80
CA ASN A 89 10.13 4.53 0.05
C ASN A 89 9.78 4.01 1.46
N CYS A 90 8.50 3.81 1.78
CA CYS A 90 8.04 3.33 3.06
C CYS A 90 8.02 1.80 3.10
N GLN A 91 8.41 1.23 4.23
CA GLN A 91 8.43 -0.23 4.46
C GLN A 91 7.19 -0.75 5.21
N ALA A 92 6.17 0.08 5.40
CA ALA A 92 4.98 -0.33 6.17
C ALA A 92 4.29 -1.57 5.58
N GLY A 93 4.09 -1.60 4.26
CA GLY A 93 3.51 -2.76 3.57
C GLY A 93 4.39 -4.00 3.65
N ASP A 94 5.72 -3.83 3.53
CA ASP A 94 6.69 -4.94 3.67
C ASP A 94 6.63 -5.54 5.07
N ARG A 95 6.56 -4.68 6.08
CA ARG A 95 6.44 -5.12 7.47
C ARG A 95 5.19 -5.98 7.69
N LEU A 96 4.04 -5.58 7.16
CA LEU A 96 2.81 -6.36 7.26
C LEU A 96 2.92 -7.73 6.58
N VAL A 97 3.55 -7.79 5.40
CA VAL A 97 3.79 -9.05 4.69
C VAL A 97 4.73 -9.94 5.48
N MET A 98 5.81 -9.39 6.04
CA MET A 98 6.75 -10.13 6.91
C MET A 98 6.06 -10.64 8.17
N GLU A 99 5.25 -9.82 8.81
CA GLU A 99 4.51 -10.19 10.02
C GLU A 99 3.59 -11.40 9.76
N ARG A 100 2.89 -11.40 8.64
CA ARG A 100 2.06 -12.54 8.22
C ARG A 100 2.90 -13.80 7.97
N LYS A 101 4.04 -13.65 7.28
CA LYS A 101 4.95 -14.76 6.96
C LYS A 101 5.59 -15.36 8.22
N LEU A 102 5.98 -14.52 9.17
CA LEU A 102 6.67 -14.95 10.39
C LEU A 102 5.71 -15.34 11.53
N GLY A 103 4.45 -14.95 11.47
CA GLY A 103 3.49 -15.06 12.56
C GLY A 103 3.81 -14.20 13.79
N ARG A 104 4.75 -13.24 13.64
CA ARG A 104 5.18 -12.28 14.67
C ARG A 104 5.68 -11.00 14.00
N SER A 105 5.84 -9.93 14.76
CA SER A 105 6.47 -8.71 14.26
C SER A 105 7.94 -8.97 13.89
N PRO A 106 8.40 -8.52 12.70
CA PRO A 106 9.79 -8.63 12.29
C PRO A 106 10.70 -7.75 13.14
N SER A 107 11.94 -8.18 13.36
CA SER A 107 12.98 -7.37 13.98
C SER A 107 13.48 -6.28 13.01
N SER A 108 14.22 -5.29 13.57
CA SER A 108 14.87 -4.27 12.76
C SER A 108 15.90 -4.86 11.77
N ASP A 109 16.61 -5.90 12.18
CA ASP A 109 17.61 -6.56 11.34
C ASP A 109 16.94 -7.32 10.17
N GLU A 110 15.84 -8.01 10.43
CA GLU A 110 15.04 -8.67 9.39
C GLU A 110 14.50 -7.67 8.37
N MET A 111 14.08 -6.48 8.82
CA MET A 111 13.63 -5.40 7.92
C MET A 111 14.77 -4.73 7.17
N SER A 112 15.97 -4.71 7.74
CA SER A 112 17.17 -4.05 7.17
C SER A 112 17.93 -4.91 6.16
N ALA A 113 17.66 -6.21 6.09
CA ALA A 113 18.39 -7.17 5.26
C ALA A 113 18.23 -6.97 3.74
N GLY A 114 17.60 -5.89 3.29
CA GLY A 114 17.37 -5.57 1.88
C GLY A 114 16.38 -6.50 1.18
N PHE A 115 15.78 -7.39 1.93
CA PHE A 115 14.78 -8.34 1.44
C PHE A 115 13.44 -7.65 1.20
N THR A 116 12.87 -7.87 0.02
CA THR A 116 11.50 -7.44 -0.28
C THR A 116 10.56 -8.60 0.06
N PRO A 117 9.82 -8.53 1.17
CA PRO A 117 9.05 -9.67 1.68
C PRO A 117 7.84 -10.04 0.83
N GLY A 118 7.46 -9.17 -0.11
CA GLY A 118 6.34 -9.38 -1.01
C GLY A 118 6.51 -8.67 -2.34
N VAL A 119 5.53 -8.85 -3.21
CA VAL A 119 5.46 -8.13 -4.50
C VAL A 119 4.98 -6.71 -4.25
N ARG A 120 5.69 -5.74 -4.79
CA ARG A 120 5.35 -4.33 -4.71
C ARG A 120 4.75 -3.85 -6.02
N PHE A 121 3.55 -3.29 -5.94
CA PHE A 121 2.88 -2.60 -7.03
C PHE A 121 3.05 -1.10 -6.82
N TYR A 122 3.74 -0.44 -7.74
CA TYR A 122 3.99 1.00 -7.69
C TYR A 122 3.07 1.75 -8.65
N PHE A 123 2.60 2.89 -8.19
CA PHE A 123 1.72 3.78 -8.91
C PHE A 123 2.26 5.20 -8.81
N LYS A 124 2.11 6.00 -9.86
CA LYS A 124 2.39 7.43 -9.77
C LYS A 124 1.33 8.09 -8.90
N TYR A 125 1.77 8.85 -7.90
CA TYR A 125 0.87 9.54 -6.99
C TYR A 125 -0.11 10.43 -7.76
N ASP A 126 0.42 11.26 -8.70
CA ASP A 126 -0.37 12.22 -9.45
C ASP A 126 -1.43 11.58 -10.36
N ASP A 127 -1.24 10.33 -10.76
CA ASP A 127 -2.24 9.58 -11.55
C ASP A 127 -3.33 9.01 -10.65
N LEU A 128 -2.97 8.43 -9.50
CA LEU A 128 -3.95 7.95 -8.52
C LEU A 128 -4.73 9.10 -7.88
N ASP A 129 -4.13 10.28 -7.69
CA ASP A 129 -4.81 11.46 -7.16
C ASP A 129 -6.00 11.90 -8.03
N LYS A 130 -5.94 11.61 -9.32
CA LYS A 130 -7.03 11.88 -10.27
C LYS A 130 -8.10 10.78 -10.31
N HIS A 131 -7.88 9.66 -9.61
CA HIS A 131 -8.85 8.59 -9.58
C HIS A 131 -10.16 9.08 -8.92
N PRO A 132 -11.34 8.84 -9.52
CA PRO A 132 -12.62 9.40 -9.03
C PRO A 132 -13.00 8.95 -7.62
N GLN A 133 -12.41 7.85 -7.16
CA GLN A 133 -12.62 7.28 -5.83
C GLN A 133 -11.42 7.50 -4.88
N ALA A 134 -10.48 8.37 -5.25
CA ALA A 134 -9.33 8.70 -4.41
C ALA A 134 -9.75 9.53 -3.19
N ILE A 135 -9.19 9.19 -2.03
CA ILE A 135 -9.44 9.88 -0.77
C ILE A 135 -8.12 10.13 -0.04
N HIS A 136 -8.01 11.32 0.54
CA HIS A 136 -6.92 11.74 1.42
C HIS A 136 -7.45 11.88 2.83
N ASP A 137 -6.97 11.07 3.76
CA ASP A 137 -7.37 11.10 5.17
C ASP A 137 -6.30 11.69 6.10
N GLY A 138 -5.14 12.04 5.54
CA GLY A 138 -3.99 12.58 6.27
C GLY A 138 -3.17 11.54 7.03
N PHE A 139 -3.60 10.30 7.03
CA PHE A 139 -2.87 9.17 7.61
C PHE A 139 -2.07 8.42 6.55
N LEU A 140 -2.72 8.09 5.43
CA LEU A 140 -2.09 7.49 4.26
C LEU A 140 -1.86 8.56 3.18
N PRO A 141 -0.85 8.38 2.30
CA PRO A 141 -0.65 9.29 1.18
C PRO A 141 -1.92 9.37 0.30
N ILE A 142 -2.54 8.23 0.06
CA ILE A 142 -3.78 8.10 -0.69
C ILE A 142 -4.42 6.74 -0.38
N LYS A 143 -5.73 6.68 -0.42
CA LYS A 143 -6.51 5.44 -0.48
C LYS A 143 -7.58 5.55 -1.54
N VAL A 144 -7.91 4.44 -2.20
CA VAL A 144 -8.90 4.40 -3.29
C VAL A 144 -10.01 3.43 -2.90
N LYS A 145 -11.25 3.88 -2.98
CA LYS A 145 -12.40 3.05 -2.62
C LYS A 145 -12.57 1.91 -3.62
N ASP A 146 -12.86 0.74 -3.10
CA ASP A 146 -13.27 -0.48 -3.79
C ASP A 146 -12.21 -1.11 -4.69
N GLU A 147 -11.70 -0.43 -5.73
CA GLU A 147 -10.89 -1.04 -6.78
C GLU A 147 -9.90 -0.06 -7.43
N VAL A 148 -8.72 -0.56 -7.81
CA VAL A 148 -7.77 0.12 -8.71
C VAL A 148 -7.36 -0.84 -9.83
N LYS A 149 -7.73 -0.52 -11.06
CA LYS A 149 -7.36 -1.30 -12.24
C LYS A 149 -5.88 -1.15 -12.57
N LEU A 150 -5.17 -2.26 -12.70
CA LEU A 150 -3.74 -2.24 -13.00
C LEU A 150 -3.45 -1.65 -14.38
N ALA A 151 -4.25 -2.00 -15.39
CA ALA A 151 -4.05 -1.52 -16.76
C ALA A 151 -4.06 0.01 -16.89
N ASP A 152 -4.79 0.69 -16.00
CA ASP A 152 -4.97 2.15 -16.07
C ASP A 152 -3.93 2.91 -15.22
N TYR A 153 -3.42 2.29 -14.15
CA TYR A 153 -2.69 3.03 -13.11
C TYR A 153 -1.34 2.45 -12.71
N VAL A 154 -1.08 1.14 -12.94
CA VAL A 154 0.19 0.55 -12.51
C VAL A 154 1.36 1.16 -13.27
N TYR A 155 2.38 1.59 -12.52
CA TYR A 155 3.62 2.10 -13.11
C TYR A 155 4.71 1.03 -13.20
N MET A 156 4.89 0.26 -12.12
CA MET A 156 5.94 -0.75 -12.00
C MET A 156 5.53 -1.83 -11.02
N ILE A 157 5.95 -3.05 -11.28
CA ILE A 157 5.80 -4.18 -10.37
C ILE A 157 7.19 -4.72 -10.03
N VAL A 158 7.51 -4.80 -8.74
CA VAL A 158 8.77 -5.34 -8.26
C VAL A 158 8.49 -6.67 -7.58
N VAL A 159 9.09 -7.73 -8.13
CA VAL A 159 8.98 -9.09 -7.63
C VAL A 159 10.29 -9.44 -6.93
N PRO A 160 10.26 -9.96 -5.68
CA PRO A 160 11.47 -10.42 -5.03
C PRO A 160 12.05 -11.63 -5.77
N PHE A 161 13.36 -11.67 -5.90
CA PHE A 161 14.10 -12.87 -6.31
C PHE A 161 14.55 -13.60 -5.03
N GLU A 162 14.29 -14.88 -4.96
CA GLU A 162 14.89 -15.79 -3.99
C GLU A 162 16.23 -16.31 -4.50
#